data_580bc94afe74256ec5ebb7f0c9723d7a
#
_entry.id   580bc94afe74256ec5ebb7f0c9723d7a
#
_cell.length_a   1.000
_cell.length_b   1.000
_cell.length_c   1.000
_cell.angle_alpha   90.00
_cell.angle_beta   90.00
_cell.angle_gamma   90.00
#
_symmetry.space_group_name_H-M   'P 1'
#
loop_
_entity.id
_entity.type
_entity.pdbx_description
1 polymer ?
#
loop_
_entity_poly.entity_id
_entity_poly.type
_entity_poly.pdbx_seq_one_letter_code
_entity_poly.pdbx_strand_id
1 'polypeptide(L)'
;RDVERSRGLGDVYKRQDFLYSLGYSPVKQQGINLWYKSPLREETEPSFKVNTERNQWYDFAIGKGGNIIALAQELYCSDYVPYLLQKIEEQIPHIRPVSFSFGKQSFSEPSFQQLDIVLLASPALLAYLQERGINTALAKRECKEARFTHNGKRYFAIAFPNISGGYEIRNRYFKGCIAPKEISHIRQSGKPRSTCYVFEGFMDYLSFLTLRLESCPQSPDFDRQDYIVLNSVANVPKALYPLGSYERIHCFFDNDL
;
A
#
# COMPACT_ATOMS: atom_id res chain seq x y z
N ARG A 1 3.97 1.08 -8.99
CA ARG A 1 4.49 2.10 -8.02
C ARG A 1 5.05 1.48 -6.75
N ASP A 2 4.67 0.26 -6.40
CA ASP A 2 5.36 -0.53 -5.36
C ASP A 2 6.76 -0.97 -5.82
N VAL A 3 6.99 -1.02 -7.12
CA VAL A 3 8.31 -1.26 -7.74
C VAL A 3 9.32 -0.15 -7.41
N GLU A 4 8.90 1.09 -7.20
CA GLU A 4 9.83 2.18 -6.81
C GLU A 4 10.19 2.16 -5.32
N ARG A 5 9.29 1.72 -4.44
CA ARG A 5 9.60 1.48 -3.02
C ARG A 5 10.49 0.25 -2.82
N SER A 6 10.33 -0.77 -3.66
CA SER A 6 11.20 -1.95 -3.64
C SER A 6 12.60 -1.67 -4.21
N ARG A 7 12.79 -0.63 -5.02
CA ARG A 7 14.12 -0.23 -5.51
C ARG A 7 15.05 0.22 -4.39
N GLY A 8 14.58 1.03 -3.44
CA GLY A 8 15.39 1.46 -2.28
C GLY A 8 15.77 0.33 -1.33
N LEU A 9 14.90 -0.65 -1.11
CA LEU A 9 15.18 -1.84 -0.30
C LEU A 9 16.09 -2.84 -1.01
N GLY A 10 15.96 -2.95 -2.32
CA GLY A 10 16.79 -3.82 -3.14
C GLY A 10 18.26 -3.44 -3.18
N ASP A 11 18.60 -2.18 -2.88
CA ASP A 11 19.98 -1.67 -2.91
C ASP A 11 20.70 -1.85 -1.56
N VAL A 12 19.98 -2.02 -0.45
CA VAL A 12 20.55 -2.18 0.90
C VAL A 12 21.05 -3.61 1.14
N TYR A 13 20.31 -4.62 0.68
CA TYR A 13 20.67 -6.02 0.85
C TYR A 13 21.24 -6.60 -0.45
N LYS A 14 22.50 -7.05 -0.41
CA LYS A 14 23.09 -7.76 -1.55
C LYS A 14 22.55 -9.18 -1.61
N ARG A 15 22.03 -9.58 -2.77
CA ARG A 15 21.44 -10.93 -2.97
C ARG A 15 22.44 -12.04 -2.73
N GLN A 16 23.70 -11.80 -3.06
CA GLN A 16 24.77 -12.76 -2.81
C GLN A 16 24.95 -13.04 -1.31
N ASP A 17 24.80 -12.02 -0.44
CA ASP A 17 24.93 -12.19 1.01
C ASP A 17 23.73 -12.95 1.58
N PHE A 18 22.53 -12.71 1.03
CA PHE A 18 21.33 -13.45 1.39
C PHE A 18 21.41 -14.93 0.95
N LEU A 19 21.86 -15.21 -0.28
CA LEU A 19 22.06 -16.57 -0.74
C LEU A 19 23.14 -17.29 0.07
N TYR A 20 24.23 -16.59 0.41
CA TYR A 20 25.29 -17.15 1.24
C TYR A 20 24.79 -17.52 2.65
N SER A 21 23.98 -16.67 3.27
CA SER A 21 23.38 -16.93 4.58
C SER A 21 22.43 -18.15 4.58
N LEU A 22 21.83 -18.44 3.43
CA LEU A 22 21.01 -19.64 3.20
C LEU A 22 21.84 -20.87 2.82
N GLY A 23 23.18 -20.77 2.79
CA GLY A 23 24.10 -21.87 2.46
C GLY A 23 24.40 -22.03 0.96
N TYR A 24 23.95 -21.11 0.11
CA TYR A 24 24.23 -21.17 -1.32
C TYR A 24 25.48 -20.38 -1.67
N SER A 25 26.44 -21.04 -2.35
CA SER A 25 27.67 -20.43 -2.85
C SER A 25 27.66 -20.42 -4.39
N PRO A 26 28.27 -19.40 -5.02
CA PRO A 26 28.35 -19.38 -6.49
C PRO A 26 29.24 -20.52 -6.99
N VAL A 27 28.76 -21.22 -8.02
CA VAL A 27 29.52 -22.30 -8.71
C VAL A 27 30.47 -21.72 -9.73
N LYS A 28 30.09 -20.55 -10.31
CA LYS A 28 30.87 -19.92 -11.41
C LYS A 28 30.68 -18.41 -11.35
N GLN A 29 31.73 -17.67 -11.71
CA GLN A 29 31.67 -16.22 -11.91
C GLN A 29 32.03 -15.87 -13.34
N GLN A 30 31.28 -14.97 -13.97
CA GLN A 30 31.53 -14.42 -15.28
C GLN A 30 31.37 -12.89 -15.25
N GLY A 31 32.48 -12.16 -15.10
CA GLY A 31 32.44 -10.72 -14.89
C GLY A 31 31.63 -10.34 -13.66
N ILE A 32 30.57 -9.53 -13.85
CA ILE A 32 29.65 -9.07 -12.81
C ILE A 32 28.52 -10.09 -12.49
N ASN A 33 28.51 -11.24 -13.12
CA ASN A 33 27.47 -12.25 -12.95
C ASN A 33 28.02 -13.44 -12.15
N LEU A 34 27.32 -13.76 -11.06
CA LEU A 34 27.54 -14.97 -10.25
C LEU A 34 26.48 -16.01 -10.63
N TRP A 35 26.90 -17.24 -10.85
CA TRP A 35 26.05 -18.36 -11.21
C TRP A 35 25.97 -19.34 -10.07
N TYR A 36 24.75 -19.73 -9.72
CA TYR A 36 24.42 -20.64 -8.64
C TYR A 36 23.61 -21.81 -9.19
N LYS A 37 23.63 -22.94 -8.47
CA LYS A 37 22.50 -23.87 -8.51
C LYS A 37 21.30 -23.19 -7.90
N SER A 38 20.12 -23.38 -8.50
CA SER A 38 18.92 -22.68 -8.06
C SER A 38 18.60 -22.96 -6.58
N PRO A 39 18.32 -21.92 -5.79
CA PRO A 39 17.81 -22.11 -4.42
C PRO A 39 16.34 -22.56 -4.39
N LEU A 40 15.67 -22.58 -5.55
CA LEU A 40 14.25 -22.89 -5.67
C LEU A 40 13.96 -24.35 -6.04
N ARG A 41 14.99 -25.12 -6.40
CA ARG A 41 14.89 -26.54 -6.77
C ARG A 41 16.24 -27.24 -6.73
N GLU A 42 16.22 -28.57 -6.78
CA GLU A 42 17.43 -29.36 -7.01
C GLU A 42 17.79 -29.37 -8.51
N GLU A 43 19.06 -29.11 -8.81
CA GLU A 43 19.60 -29.16 -10.16
C GLU A 43 21.09 -29.52 -10.18
N THR A 44 21.54 -30.08 -11.29
CA THR A 44 22.95 -30.48 -11.48
C THR A 44 23.79 -29.34 -12.06
N GLU A 45 23.25 -28.59 -13.02
CA GLU A 45 23.89 -27.49 -13.69
C GLU A 45 23.39 -26.13 -13.17
N PRO A 46 24.29 -25.13 -13.02
CA PRO A 46 23.91 -23.83 -12.49
C PRO A 46 23.07 -23.04 -13.50
N SER A 47 21.83 -22.75 -13.18
CA SER A 47 20.92 -21.98 -14.02
C SER A 47 20.39 -20.71 -13.35
N PHE A 48 20.78 -20.44 -12.12
CA PHE A 48 20.40 -19.24 -11.37
C PHE A 48 21.54 -18.22 -11.42
N LYS A 49 21.26 -17.03 -11.93
CA LYS A 49 22.23 -15.94 -12.13
C LYS A 49 21.93 -14.75 -11.23
N VAL A 50 22.94 -14.20 -10.58
CA VAL A 50 22.88 -12.93 -9.86
C VAL A 50 23.80 -11.92 -10.55
N ASN A 51 23.26 -10.78 -10.96
CA ASN A 51 24.03 -9.63 -11.42
C ASN A 51 24.37 -8.74 -10.22
N THR A 52 25.66 -8.60 -9.93
CA THR A 52 26.14 -7.91 -8.71
C THR A 52 26.03 -6.39 -8.79
N GLU A 53 26.09 -5.78 -9.97
CA GLU A 53 25.92 -4.33 -10.16
C GLU A 53 24.46 -3.92 -10.09
N ARG A 54 23.59 -4.63 -10.84
CA ARG A 54 22.15 -4.36 -10.85
C ARG A 54 21.45 -4.90 -9.61
N ASN A 55 22.15 -5.70 -8.82
CA ASN A 55 21.61 -6.39 -7.65
C ASN A 55 20.27 -7.09 -8.00
N GLN A 56 20.25 -7.89 -9.08
CA GLN A 56 19.09 -8.63 -9.60
C GLN A 56 19.45 -10.08 -9.84
N TRP A 57 18.50 -10.97 -9.68
CA TRP A 57 18.61 -12.39 -10.00
C TRP A 57 17.74 -12.77 -11.18
N TYR A 58 18.10 -13.85 -11.85
CA TYR A 58 17.29 -14.48 -12.88
C TYR A 58 17.56 -15.99 -12.91
N ASP A 59 16.51 -16.79 -12.86
CA ASP A 59 16.56 -18.23 -12.99
C ASP A 59 16.09 -18.63 -14.40
N PHE A 60 17.02 -19.15 -15.20
CA PHE A 60 16.78 -19.47 -16.61
C PHE A 60 15.87 -20.68 -16.80
N ALA A 61 15.78 -21.59 -15.84
CA ALA A 61 14.96 -22.78 -16.00
C ALA A 61 13.48 -22.54 -15.71
N ILE A 62 13.14 -21.59 -14.80
CA ILE A 62 11.75 -21.23 -14.53
C ILE A 62 11.34 -19.93 -15.20
N GLY A 63 12.27 -19.21 -15.84
CA GLY A 63 11.99 -17.94 -16.52
C GLY A 63 11.63 -16.79 -15.59
N LYS A 64 12.00 -16.85 -14.30
CA LYS A 64 11.68 -15.84 -13.30
C LYS A 64 12.92 -15.08 -12.84
N GLY A 65 12.73 -13.85 -12.43
CA GLY A 65 13.79 -13.00 -11.90
C GLY A 65 13.27 -11.79 -11.16
N GLY A 66 14.18 -11.05 -10.49
CA GLY A 66 13.75 -9.85 -9.79
C GLY A 66 14.72 -9.34 -8.72
N ASN A 67 14.16 -8.64 -7.74
CA ASN A 67 14.87 -8.12 -6.58
C ASN A 67 14.89 -9.14 -5.43
N ILE A 68 15.44 -8.76 -4.26
CA ILE A 68 15.55 -9.66 -3.10
C ILE A 68 14.17 -10.06 -2.54
N ILE A 69 13.18 -9.17 -2.64
CA ILE A 69 11.83 -9.48 -2.19
C ILE A 69 11.21 -10.53 -3.11
N ALA A 70 11.37 -10.40 -4.42
CA ALA A 70 10.91 -11.41 -5.37
C ALA A 70 11.59 -12.78 -5.16
N LEU A 71 12.88 -12.80 -4.76
CA LEU A 71 13.54 -14.04 -4.38
C LEU A 71 12.96 -14.64 -3.10
N ALA A 72 12.72 -13.81 -2.10
CA ALA A 72 12.10 -14.25 -0.84
C ALA A 72 10.66 -14.75 -1.04
N GLN A 73 9.88 -14.13 -1.95
CA GLN A 73 8.55 -14.60 -2.33
C GLN A 73 8.58 -16.04 -2.85
N GLU A 74 9.50 -16.34 -3.76
CA GLU A 74 9.66 -17.70 -4.29
C GLU A 74 10.16 -18.68 -3.21
N LEU A 75 11.11 -18.27 -2.35
CA LEU A 75 11.68 -19.13 -1.31
C LEU A 75 10.70 -19.45 -0.18
N TYR A 76 9.92 -18.46 0.25
CA TYR A 76 9.02 -18.59 1.40
C TYR A 76 7.55 -18.76 0.99
N CYS A 77 7.25 -18.86 -0.31
CA CYS A 77 5.91 -19.04 -0.85
C CYS A 77 4.89 -18.06 -0.24
N SER A 78 5.24 -16.78 -0.13
CA SER A 78 4.44 -15.75 0.51
C SER A 78 4.54 -14.44 -0.24
N ASP A 79 3.41 -13.73 -0.39
CA ASP A 79 3.37 -12.37 -0.96
C ASP A 79 3.32 -11.29 0.13
N TYR A 80 3.32 -11.68 1.41
CA TYR A 80 3.25 -10.75 2.52
C TYR A 80 4.60 -10.10 2.80
N VAL A 81 4.81 -8.92 2.23
CA VAL A 81 6.10 -8.20 2.25
C VAL A 81 6.70 -8.00 3.65
N PRO A 82 5.95 -7.63 4.72
CA PRO A 82 6.51 -7.52 6.07
C PRO A 82 7.12 -8.82 6.59
N TYR A 83 6.47 -9.96 6.36
CA TYR A 83 6.99 -11.28 6.71
C TYR A 83 8.27 -11.61 5.94
N LEU A 84 8.30 -11.29 4.63
CA LEU A 84 9.48 -11.53 3.79
C LEU A 84 10.67 -10.68 4.24
N LEU A 85 10.44 -9.41 4.61
CA LEU A 85 11.47 -8.54 5.14
C LEU A 85 12.02 -9.06 6.46
N GLN A 86 11.16 -9.50 7.38
CA GLN A 86 11.57 -10.13 8.62
C GLN A 86 12.44 -11.37 8.34
N LYS A 87 12.06 -12.23 7.39
CA LYS A 87 12.84 -13.41 6.99
C LYS A 87 14.19 -13.06 6.39
N ILE A 88 14.26 -12.00 5.59
CA ILE A 88 15.53 -11.51 5.04
C ILE A 88 16.44 -11.00 6.18
N GLU A 89 15.91 -10.23 7.13
CA GLU A 89 16.65 -9.71 8.28
C GLU A 89 17.16 -10.82 9.21
N GLU A 90 16.34 -11.84 9.47
CA GLU A 90 16.73 -13.01 10.29
C GLU A 90 17.93 -13.77 9.69
N GLN A 91 18.06 -13.76 8.35
CA GLN A 91 19.12 -14.47 7.64
C GLN A 91 20.40 -13.65 7.50
N ILE A 92 20.37 -12.33 7.60
CA ILE A 92 21.55 -11.47 7.42
C ILE A 92 21.82 -10.64 8.70
N PRO A 93 22.19 -11.27 9.83
CA PRO A 93 22.27 -10.60 11.13
C PRO A 93 23.42 -9.60 11.29
N HIS A 94 24.35 -9.49 10.34
CA HIS A 94 25.54 -8.65 10.45
C HIS A 94 25.55 -7.39 9.59
N ILE A 95 24.54 -7.17 8.76
CA ILE A 95 24.32 -5.85 8.20
C ILE A 95 23.65 -5.07 9.33
N ARG A 96 24.29 -3.97 9.80
CA ARG A 96 23.71 -3.06 10.79
C ARG A 96 22.24 -2.92 10.46
N PRO A 97 21.32 -3.19 11.40
CA PRO A 97 19.92 -3.00 11.13
C PRO A 97 19.80 -1.55 10.72
N VAL A 98 19.53 -1.30 9.45
CA VAL A 98 18.78 -0.12 9.10
C VAL A 98 17.50 -0.39 9.84
N SER A 99 17.35 0.24 11.00
CA SER A 99 16.22 0.06 11.88
C SER A 99 14.98 0.34 11.05
N PHE A 100 14.44 -0.71 10.44
CA PHE A 100 13.06 -0.70 10.00
C PHE A 100 12.22 -0.82 11.26
N SER A 101 12.26 0.25 12.06
CA SER A 101 11.25 0.43 13.06
C SER A 101 9.95 0.64 12.27
N PHE A 102 9.19 -0.43 12.08
CA PHE A 102 7.75 -0.34 11.87
C PHE A 102 7.06 0.29 13.11
N GLY A 103 7.83 0.68 14.13
CA GLY A 103 7.45 1.55 15.20
C GLY A 103 8.28 2.81 15.10
N LYS A 104 7.67 3.89 14.67
CA LYS A 104 8.23 5.21 14.38
C LYS A 104 9.03 5.20 13.07
N GLN A 105 8.33 5.42 11.93
CA GLN A 105 8.91 6.31 10.95
C GLN A 105 9.47 7.49 11.75
N SER A 106 10.79 7.65 11.76
CA SER A 106 11.34 8.98 11.97
C SER A 106 10.69 9.77 10.86
N PHE A 107 9.67 10.52 11.21
CA PHE A 107 9.11 11.51 10.34
C PHE A 107 10.31 12.42 10.01
N SER A 108 10.92 12.23 8.82
CA SER A 108 11.37 13.41 8.13
C SER A 108 10.19 14.36 8.26
N GLU A 109 10.41 15.56 8.83
CA GLU A 109 9.37 16.56 9.05
C GLU A 109 8.38 16.49 7.90
N PRO A 110 7.05 16.44 8.15
CA PRO A 110 6.10 16.22 7.09
C PRO A 110 6.47 17.19 5.98
N SER A 111 6.76 16.65 4.80
CA SER A 111 7.21 17.45 3.66
C SER A 111 6.15 18.48 3.24
N PHE A 112 5.04 18.50 3.95
CA PHE A 112 3.92 19.43 3.86
C PHE A 112 4.10 20.55 4.88
N GLN A 113 4.63 21.68 4.40
CA GLN A 113 4.68 22.91 5.18
C GLN A 113 3.32 23.62 5.10
N GLN A 114 2.94 24.34 6.14
CA GLN A 114 1.69 25.15 6.16
C GLN A 114 0.46 24.31 5.80
N LEU A 115 0.32 23.13 6.40
CA LEU A 115 -0.84 22.28 6.21
C LEU A 115 -2.08 22.91 6.86
N ASP A 116 -3.12 23.13 6.06
CA ASP A 116 -4.41 23.61 6.48
C ASP A 116 -5.51 22.65 5.98
N ILE A 117 -6.41 22.22 6.86
CA ILE A 117 -7.54 21.34 6.54
C ILE A 117 -8.82 22.15 6.65
N VAL A 118 -9.46 22.38 5.52
CA VAL A 118 -10.65 23.21 5.40
C VAL A 118 -11.83 22.45 4.80
N LEU A 119 -12.99 23.08 4.72
CA LEU A 119 -14.15 22.51 4.03
C LEU A 119 -13.85 22.39 2.53
N LEU A 120 -14.26 21.27 1.93
CA LEU A 120 -14.09 21.01 0.50
C LEU A 120 -14.92 21.99 -0.34
N ALA A 121 -14.28 22.97 -0.93
CA ALA A 121 -14.93 24.04 -1.67
C ALA A 121 -14.24 24.43 -2.99
N SER A 122 -12.99 24.00 -3.22
CA SER A 122 -12.23 24.35 -4.44
C SER A 122 -12.97 23.90 -5.71
N PRO A 123 -13.27 24.84 -6.67
CA PRO A 123 -13.95 24.48 -7.89
C PRO A 123 -13.21 23.42 -8.73
N ALA A 124 -11.88 23.45 -8.72
CA ALA A 124 -11.08 22.48 -9.46
C ALA A 124 -11.19 21.07 -8.88
N LEU A 125 -11.29 20.91 -7.54
CA LEU A 125 -11.51 19.62 -6.90
C LEU A 125 -12.94 19.12 -7.12
N LEU A 126 -13.92 20.01 -7.07
CA LEU A 126 -15.32 19.66 -7.35
C LEU A 126 -15.52 19.23 -8.81
N ALA A 127 -14.89 19.95 -9.77
CA ALA A 127 -14.89 19.54 -11.17
C ALA A 127 -14.22 18.17 -11.38
N TYR A 128 -13.09 17.91 -10.71
CA TYR A 128 -12.44 16.60 -10.76
C TYR A 128 -13.34 15.48 -10.23
N LEU A 129 -14.10 15.71 -9.14
CA LEU A 129 -15.06 14.74 -8.62
C LEU A 129 -16.22 14.48 -9.61
N GLN A 130 -16.74 15.54 -10.24
CA GLN A 130 -17.79 15.43 -11.26
C GLN A 130 -17.32 14.63 -12.48
N GLU A 131 -16.11 14.88 -12.99
CA GLU A 131 -15.50 14.09 -14.06
C GLU A 131 -15.37 12.60 -13.71
N ARG A 132 -15.23 12.30 -12.44
CA ARG A 132 -15.18 10.93 -11.91
C ARG A 132 -16.56 10.34 -11.61
N GLY A 133 -17.64 11.05 -11.96
CA GLY A 133 -19.00 10.64 -11.68
C GLY A 133 -19.39 10.65 -10.21
N ILE A 134 -18.66 11.39 -9.35
CA ILE A 134 -18.92 11.43 -7.92
C ILE A 134 -19.81 12.63 -7.58
N ASN A 135 -20.88 12.38 -6.81
CA ASN A 135 -21.75 13.41 -6.30
C ASN A 135 -21.00 14.34 -5.34
N THR A 136 -20.95 15.63 -5.68
CA THR A 136 -20.18 16.63 -4.93
C THR A 136 -20.75 16.93 -3.54
N ALA A 137 -22.06 16.78 -3.34
CA ALA A 137 -22.67 16.97 -2.03
C ALA A 137 -22.25 15.85 -1.06
N LEU A 138 -22.23 14.60 -1.53
CA LEU A 138 -21.70 13.46 -0.78
C LEU A 138 -20.20 13.66 -0.48
N ALA A 139 -19.41 14.03 -1.48
CA ALA A 139 -17.98 14.27 -1.28
C ALA A 139 -17.70 15.39 -0.25
N LYS A 140 -18.48 16.48 -0.26
CA LYS A 140 -18.36 17.55 0.76
C LYS A 140 -18.72 17.10 2.17
N ARG A 141 -19.62 16.13 2.30
CA ARG A 141 -19.98 15.54 3.58
C ARG A 141 -18.86 14.66 4.14
N GLU A 142 -18.28 13.82 3.29
CA GLU A 142 -17.32 12.78 3.68
C GLU A 142 -15.86 13.28 3.71
N CYS A 143 -15.54 14.31 2.94
CA CYS A 143 -14.17 14.78 2.74
C CYS A 143 -13.97 16.22 3.19
N LYS A 144 -12.70 16.54 3.37
CA LYS A 144 -12.18 17.90 3.56
C LYS A 144 -11.32 18.30 2.36
N GLU A 145 -10.79 19.51 2.38
CA GLU A 145 -9.76 19.98 1.47
C GLU A 145 -8.47 20.22 2.26
N ALA A 146 -7.38 19.57 1.85
CA ALA A 146 -6.05 19.85 2.36
C ALA A 146 -5.38 20.89 1.47
N ARG A 147 -4.84 21.95 2.07
CA ARG A 147 -3.97 22.95 1.45
C ARG A 147 -2.62 22.87 2.10
N PHE A 148 -1.57 22.80 1.31
CA PHE A 148 -0.20 22.67 1.84
C PHE A 148 0.84 23.21 0.86
N THR A 149 2.02 23.49 1.38
CA THR A 149 3.20 23.84 0.59
C THR A 149 4.15 22.64 0.59
N HIS A 150 4.64 22.27 -0.59
CA HIS A 150 5.66 21.25 -0.76
C HIS A 150 6.69 21.74 -1.77
N ASN A 151 7.98 21.69 -1.40
CA ASN A 151 9.08 22.21 -2.22
C ASN A 151 8.82 23.65 -2.75
N GLY A 152 8.31 24.54 -1.89
CA GLY A 152 8.02 25.93 -2.21
C GLY A 152 6.80 26.17 -3.13
N LYS A 153 6.06 25.11 -3.51
CA LYS A 153 4.85 25.21 -4.32
C LYS A 153 3.62 24.92 -3.48
N ARG A 154 2.54 25.66 -3.73
CA ARG A 154 1.24 25.46 -3.08
C ARG A 154 0.46 24.36 -3.79
N TYR A 155 -0.09 23.46 -3.00
CA TYR A 155 -0.94 22.35 -3.45
C TYR A 155 -2.26 22.35 -2.68
N PHE A 156 -3.26 21.76 -3.31
CA PHE A 156 -4.53 21.45 -2.67
C PHE A 156 -5.06 20.12 -3.19
N ALA A 157 -5.75 19.39 -2.32
CA ALA A 157 -6.27 18.06 -2.62
C ALA A 157 -7.52 17.76 -1.81
N ILE A 158 -8.35 16.84 -2.30
CA ILE A 158 -9.40 16.20 -1.52
C ILE A 158 -8.72 15.43 -0.39
N ALA A 159 -9.20 15.57 0.84
CA ALA A 159 -8.66 14.92 2.03
C ALA A 159 -9.73 14.07 2.70
N PHE A 160 -9.56 12.76 2.70
CA PHE A 160 -10.44 11.81 3.33
C PHE A 160 -9.87 11.38 4.69
N PRO A 161 -10.58 11.60 5.81
CA PRO A 161 -10.03 11.37 7.15
C PRO A 161 -9.93 9.88 7.48
N ASN A 162 -8.92 9.51 8.26
CA ASN A 162 -8.80 8.19 8.86
C ASN A 162 -9.00 8.22 10.38
N ILE A 163 -9.05 7.04 11.02
CA ILE A 163 -9.34 6.93 12.46
C ILE A 163 -8.25 7.46 13.39
N SER A 164 -7.04 7.71 12.87
CA SER A 164 -5.89 8.19 13.64
C SER A 164 -5.57 9.68 13.39
N GLY A 165 -6.47 10.42 12.75
CA GLY A 165 -6.30 11.85 12.49
C GLY A 165 -5.43 12.19 11.27
N GLY A 166 -5.02 11.20 10.49
CA GLY A 166 -4.41 11.38 9.19
C GLY A 166 -5.44 11.48 8.07
N TYR A 167 -4.97 11.71 6.84
CA TYR A 167 -5.83 11.85 5.66
C TYR A 167 -5.24 11.15 4.45
N GLU A 168 -6.07 10.43 3.70
CA GLU A 168 -5.75 10.11 2.31
C GLU A 168 -6.06 11.32 1.44
N ILE A 169 -5.11 11.71 0.60
CA ILE A 169 -5.26 12.90 -0.24
C ILE A 169 -5.21 12.55 -1.72
N ARG A 170 -6.05 13.21 -2.51
CA ARG A 170 -6.11 13.01 -3.95
C ARG A 170 -6.54 14.27 -4.69
N ASN A 171 -5.91 14.49 -5.82
CA ASN A 171 -6.41 15.40 -6.85
C ASN A 171 -6.19 14.77 -8.25
N ARG A 172 -6.37 15.53 -9.33
CA ARG A 172 -6.16 15.06 -10.70
C ARG A 172 -4.75 14.52 -10.94
N TYR A 173 -3.73 15.06 -10.25
CA TYR A 173 -2.32 14.88 -10.58
C TYR A 173 -1.59 13.93 -9.65
N PHE A 174 -2.08 13.74 -8.42
CA PHE A 174 -1.42 12.88 -7.45
C PHE A 174 -2.39 12.22 -6.47
N LYS A 175 -1.91 11.14 -5.86
CA LYS A 175 -2.46 10.43 -4.72
C LYS A 175 -1.40 10.39 -3.64
N GLY A 176 -1.76 10.63 -2.39
CA GLY A 176 -0.84 10.64 -1.26
C GLY A 176 -1.55 10.43 0.08
N CYS A 177 -0.80 10.57 1.15
CA CYS A 177 -1.30 10.45 2.51
C CYS A 177 -0.66 11.52 3.40
N ILE A 178 -1.45 12.17 4.22
CA ILE A 178 -1.00 12.95 5.37
C ILE A 178 -1.03 12.04 6.58
N ALA A 179 0.13 11.81 7.18
CA ALA A 179 0.30 10.86 8.28
C ALA A 179 -0.56 11.20 9.51
N PRO A 180 -0.90 10.19 10.31
CA PRO A 180 -0.56 8.78 10.18
C PRO A 180 -1.39 8.05 9.11
N LYS A 181 -0.81 7.01 8.49
CA LYS A 181 -1.53 6.17 7.53
C LYS A 181 -2.32 5.10 8.26
N GLU A 182 -3.67 5.14 8.09
CA GLU A 182 -4.57 4.25 8.81
C GLU A 182 -5.84 3.99 7.98
N ILE A 183 -6.63 3.01 8.41
CA ILE A 183 -7.98 2.77 7.86
C ILE A 183 -8.92 3.94 8.22
N SER A 184 -9.96 4.11 7.43
CA SER A 184 -11.12 4.93 7.82
C SER A 184 -12.26 4.01 8.21
N HIS A 185 -12.91 4.29 9.34
CA HIS A 185 -14.04 3.50 9.83
C HIS A 185 -15.23 4.44 10.09
N ILE A 186 -16.19 4.40 9.19
CA ILE A 186 -17.39 5.22 9.21
C ILE A 186 -18.50 4.42 9.90
N ARG A 187 -18.75 4.72 11.17
CA ARG A 187 -19.81 4.12 11.96
C ARG A 187 -21.06 4.97 11.91
N GLN A 188 -22.18 4.32 11.71
CA GLN A 188 -23.46 4.99 11.74
C GLN A 188 -23.92 5.25 13.19
N SER A 189 -24.61 6.36 13.41
CA SER A 189 -25.18 6.69 14.71
C SER A 189 -26.34 5.74 15.08
N GLY A 190 -26.59 5.60 16.37
CA GLY A 190 -27.68 4.79 16.91
C GLY A 190 -27.27 3.35 17.24
N LYS A 191 -28.09 2.36 16.85
CA LYS A 191 -27.82 0.95 17.16
C LYS A 191 -26.62 0.43 16.38
N PRO A 192 -25.79 -0.46 16.97
CA PRO A 192 -24.71 -1.13 16.24
C PRO A 192 -25.24 -1.83 14.98
N ARG A 193 -24.48 -1.75 13.90
CA ARG A 193 -24.81 -2.43 12.63
C ARG A 193 -24.22 -3.83 12.62
N SER A 194 -24.94 -4.78 12.03
CA SER A 194 -24.45 -6.16 11.84
C SER A 194 -23.71 -6.34 10.50
N THR A 195 -23.75 -5.33 9.63
CA THR A 195 -23.18 -5.38 8.30
C THR A 195 -22.14 -4.28 8.10
N CYS A 196 -21.00 -4.63 7.54
CA CYS A 196 -19.94 -3.70 7.16
C CYS A 196 -19.58 -3.85 5.67
N TYR A 197 -19.43 -2.72 5.00
CA TYR A 197 -18.95 -2.66 3.61
C TYR A 197 -17.51 -2.17 3.61
N VAL A 198 -16.63 -2.89 2.91
CA VAL A 198 -15.19 -2.64 2.89
C VAL A 198 -14.75 -2.23 1.50
N PHE A 199 -14.05 -1.11 1.39
CA PHE A 199 -13.51 -0.56 0.15
C PHE A 199 -11.99 -0.47 0.20
N GLU A 200 -11.33 -0.63 -0.93
CA GLU A 200 -9.88 -0.45 -1.01
C GLU A 200 -9.49 1.02 -0.87
N GLY A 201 -10.18 1.94 -1.57
CA GLY A 201 -9.92 3.35 -1.58
C GLY A 201 -11.17 4.21 -1.34
N PHE A 202 -10.97 5.46 -0.89
CA PHE A 202 -12.08 6.36 -0.61
C PHE A 202 -12.84 6.83 -1.88
N MET A 203 -12.22 6.77 -3.04
CA MET A 203 -12.90 7.09 -4.30
C MET A 203 -13.96 6.03 -4.63
N ASP A 204 -13.69 4.76 -4.34
CA ASP A 204 -14.60 3.64 -4.56
C ASP A 204 -15.78 3.73 -3.58
N TYR A 205 -15.48 4.06 -2.33
CA TYR A 205 -16.51 4.38 -1.33
C TYR A 205 -17.43 5.53 -1.78
N LEU A 206 -16.88 6.65 -2.26
CA LEU A 206 -17.67 7.77 -2.77
C LEU A 206 -18.49 7.42 -4.02
N SER A 207 -17.92 6.61 -4.91
CA SER A 207 -18.64 6.11 -6.09
C SER A 207 -19.81 5.23 -5.69
N PHE A 208 -19.60 4.32 -4.72
CA PHE A 208 -20.67 3.49 -4.17
C PHE A 208 -21.81 4.33 -3.57
N LEU A 209 -21.49 5.35 -2.74
CA LEU A 209 -22.52 6.23 -2.17
C LEU A 209 -23.27 6.98 -3.28
N THR A 210 -22.58 7.43 -4.32
CA THR A 210 -23.19 8.12 -5.47
C THR A 210 -24.16 7.23 -6.20
N LEU A 211 -23.76 5.99 -6.53
CA LEU A 211 -24.64 5.01 -7.18
C LEU A 211 -25.88 4.66 -6.34
N ARG A 212 -25.71 4.56 -5.03
CA ARG A 212 -26.84 4.32 -4.11
C ARG A 212 -27.81 5.50 -4.11
N LEU A 213 -27.30 6.74 -4.07
CA LEU A 213 -28.13 7.93 -4.14
C LEU A 213 -28.90 8.02 -5.47
N GLU A 214 -28.27 7.70 -6.59
CA GLU A 214 -28.89 7.72 -7.91
C GLU A 214 -29.95 6.63 -8.07
N SER A 215 -29.67 5.42 -7.54
CA SER A 215 -30.59 4.27 -7.63
C SER A 215 -31.81 4.43 -6.73
N CYS A 216 -31.66 5.05 -5.56
CA CYS A 216 -32.71 5.22 -4.55
C CYS A 216 -32.67 6.62 -3.91
N PRO A 217 -33.02 7.69 -4.66
CA PRO A 217 -32.84 9.07 -4.17
C PRO A 217 -33.60 9.39 -2.86
N GLN A 218 -34.77 8.76 -2.67
CA GLN A 218 -35.62 9.02 -1.50
C GLN A 218 -35.21 8.19 -0.25
N SER A 219 -34.52 7.08 -0.43
CA SER A 219 -34.05 6.22 0.66
C SER A 219 -32.77 5.51 0.26
N PRO A 220 -31.63 6.23 0.21
CA PRO A 220 -30.35 5.64 -0.23
C PRO A 220 -29.75 4.66 0.78
N ASP A 221 -30.36 4.50 1.95
CA ASP A 221 -30.01 3.50 2.98
C ASP A 221 -28.54 3.54 3.40
N PHE A 222 -27.93 4.72 3.46
CA PHE A 222 -26.51 4.88 3.84
C PHE A 222 -26.23 4.45 5.26
N ASP A 223 -27.22 4.48 6.12
CA ASP A 223 -27.14 4.23 7.55
C ASP A 223 -27.48 2.78 7.95
N ARG A 224 -27.80 1.91 7.01
CA ARG A 224 -28.09 0.48 7.29
C ARG A 224 -26.86 -0.35 7.60
N GLN A 225 -25.70 0.09 7.15
CA GLN A 225 -24.41 -0.58 7.31
C GLN A 225 -23.33 0.43 7.74
N ASP A 226 -22.30 -0.07 8.37
CA ASP A 226 -21.05 0.67 8.58
C ASP A 226 -20.11 0.48 7.39
N TYR A 227 -19.08 1.34 7.31
CA TYR A 227 -18.13 1.30 6.21
C TYR A 227 -16.68 1.33 6.73
N ILE A 228 -15.83 0.53 6.12
CA ILE A 228 -14.38 0.59 6.31
C ILE A 228 -13.73 0.88 4.94
N VAL A 229 -12.86 1.88 4.92
CA VAL A 229 -12.00 2.15 3.77
C VAL A 229 -10.57 1.82 4.19
N LEU A 230 -9.94 0.88 3.50
CA LEU A 230 -8.60 0.40 3.83
C LEU A 230 -7.52 1.46 3.58
N ASN A 231 -7.76 2.36 2.61
CA ASN A 231 -6.80 3.38 2.15
C ASN A 231 -5.50 2.80 1.55
N SER A 232 -5.28 1.51 1.73
CA SER A 232 -4.22 0.70 1.10
C SER A 232 -4.44 -0.76 1.48
N VAL A 233 -4.15 -1.69 0.58
CA VAL A 233 -4.17 -3.13 0.84
C VAL A 233 -3.27 -3.50 2.03
N ALA A 234 -2.16 -2.78 2.25
CA ALA A 234 -1.28 -2.96 3.41
C ALA A 234 -1.96 -2.72 4.77
N ASN A 235 -3.13 -2.10 4.81
CA ASN A 235 -3.90 -1.86 6.03
C ASN A 235 -4.94 -2.97 6.33
N VAL A 236 -5.05 -4.01 5.51
CA VAL A 236 -5.94 -5.16 5.77
C VAL A 236 -5.79 -5.71 7.18
N PRO A 237 -4.56 -5.96 7.71
CA PRO A 237 -4.41 -6.45 9.08
C PRO A 237 -5.03 -5.56 10.15
N LYS A 238 -5.04 -4.23 9.93
CA LYS A 238 -5.64 -3.26 10.86
C LYS A 238 -7.18 -3.28 10.84
N ALA A 239 -7.76 -3.69 9.72
CA ALA A 239 -9.20 -3.83 9.57
C ALA A 239 -9.75 -5.11 10.22
N LEU A 240 -8.94 -6.14 10.44
CA LEU A 240 -9.41 -7.44 10.97
C LEU A 240 -10.08 -7.30 12.33
N TYR A 241 -9.50 -6.51 13.24
CA TYR A 241 -10.05 -6.33 14.58
C TYR A 241 -11.45 -5.67 14.54
N PRO A 242 -11.66 -4.49 13.93
CA PRO A 242 -13.00 -3.90 13.83
C PRO A 242 -13.98 -4.75 13.01
N LEU A 243 -13.52 -5.49 12.00
CA LEU A 243 -14.36 -6.37 11.20
C LEU A 243 -14.92 -7.56 12.01
N GLY A 244 -14.23 -8.02 13.03
CA GLY A 244 -14.68 -9.11 13.90
C GLY A 244 -15.98 -8.81 14.68
N SER A 245 -16.44 -7.56 14.69
CA SER A 245 -17.72 -7.16 15.34
C SER A 245 -18.94 -7.25 14.41
N TYR A 246 -18.76 -7.57 13.12
CA TYR A 246 -19.83 -7.63 12.13
C TYR A 246 -20.18 -9.08 11.76
N GLU A 247 -21.47 -9.35 11.58
CA GLU A 247 -21.98 -10.66 11.14
C GLU A 247 -21.80 -10.84 9.62
N ARG A 248 -21.87 -9.74 8.87
CA ARG A 248 -21.79 -9.73 7.40
C ARG A 248 -20.79 -8.69 6.94
N ILE A 249 -19.90 -9.10 6.07
CA ILE A 249 -18.86 -8.24 5.50
C ILE A 249 -18.96 -8.36 3.97
N HIS A 250 -19.08 -7.22 3.30
CA HIS A 250 -19.08 -7.14 1.84
C HIS A 250 -17.83 -6.35 1.41
N CYS A 251 -16.96 -6.98 0.62
CA CYS A 251 -15.74 -6.38 0.11
C CYS A 251 -15.90 -5.91 -1.34
N PHE A 252 -15.49 -4.69 -1.61
CA PHE A 252 -15.48 -4.05 -2.91
C PHE A 252 -14.03 -3.74 -3.26
N PHE A 253 -13.31 -4.73 -3.78
CA PHE A 253 -11.90 -4.63 -4.14
C PHE A 253 -11.74 -4.73 -5.65
N ASP A 254 -10.68 -4.14 -6.17
CA ASP A 254 -10.31 -4.28 -7.57
C ASP A 254 -9.94 -5.74 -7.87
N ASN A 255 -10.42 -6.25 -9.02
CA ASN A 255 -10.05 -7.58 -9.52
C ASN A 255 -8.84 -7.44 -10.45
N ASP A 256 -7.73 -6.93 -9.94
CA ASP A 256 -6.48 -6.88 -10.67
C ASP A 256 -5.91 -8.30 -10.78
N LEU A 257 -6.01 -8.89 -11.98
CA LEU A 257 -5.40 -10.18 -12.36
C LEU A 257 -3.94 -9.97 -12.78
#